data_1d7505d8ef1260cebabf178b69abc103
#
_entry.id   1d7505d8ef1260cebabf178b69abc103
#
_cell.length_a   1.000
_cell.length_b   1.000
_cell.length_c   1.000
_cell.angle_alpha   90.00
_cell.angle_beta   90.00
_cell.angle_gamma   90.00
#
_symmetry.space_group_name_H-M   'P 1'
#
loop_
_entity.id
_entity.type
_entity.pdbx_description
1 polymer ?
#
loop_
_entity_poly.entity_id
_entity_poly.type
_entity_poly.pdbx_seq_one_letter_code
_entity_poly.pdbx_strand_id
1 'polypeptide(L)'
;MNIMNNKIRTFLKSCGWYFLASVDEGAARVRPMGFCAVLSDGRLYFGMGSDKRCCKQIQDAPQVEVCACSADKEWLRVRGKAVFSDDPAVMEEIFAGNEFLRKKYSPESGLKFAPFYLEDMEADYNKMDGSCEKWV
;
A
#
# COMPACT_ATOMS: atom_id res chain seq x y z
N MET A 1 16.89 2.48 8.80
CA MET A 1 15.58 1.83 8.96
C MET A 1 14.54 2.88 9.33
N ASN A 2 13.38 2.82 8.71
CA ASN A 2 12.34 3.81 8.96
C ASN A 2 11.35 3.31 10.01
N ILE A 3 11.42 3.87 11.21
CA ILE A 3 10.58 3.46 12.35
C ILE A 3 9.10 3.71 12.06
N MET A 4 8.77 4.85 11.44
CA MET A 4 7.37 5.19 11.16
C MET A 4 6.76 4.28 10.10
N ASN A 5 7.52 3.92 9.07
CA ASN A 5 7.04 2.97 8.06
C ASN A 5 6.73 1.60 8.69
N ASN A 6 7.57 1.15 9.62
CA ASN A 6 7.31 -0.08 10.36
C ASN A 6 6.05 0.03 11.23
N LYS A 7 5.84 1.17 11.88
CA LYS A 7 4.66 1.42 12.71
C LYS A 7 3.38 1.40 11.85
N ILE A 8 3.42 2.06 10.70
CA ILE A 8 2.30 2.07 9.74
C ILE A 8 1.99 0.64 9.27
N ARG A 9 3.02 -0.09 8.81
CA ARG A 9 2.85 -1.46 8.35
C ARG A 9 2.23 -2.34 9.44
N THR A 10 2.72 -2.24 10.67
CA THR A 10 2.22 -3.04 11.79
C THR A 10 0.73 -2.78 12.02
N PHE A 11 0.32 -1.51 11.99
CA PHE A 11 -1.09 -1.17 12.17
C PHE A 11 -1.95 -1.70 11.02
N LEU A 12 -1.53 -1.49 9.78
CA LEU A 12 -2.28 -1.95 8.60
C LEU A 12 -2.46 -3.47 8.63
N LYS A 13 -1.41 -4.20 8.99
CA LYS A 13 -1.49 -5.66 9.08
C LYS A 13 -2.41 -6.12 10.22
N SER A 14 -2.44 -5.40 11.33
CA SER A 14 -3.32 -5.73 12.44
C SER A 14 -4.79 -5.58 12.07
N CYS A 15 -5.12 -4.72 11.12
CA CYS A 15 -6.48 -4.53 10.62
C CYS A 15 -6.90 -5.61 9.62
N GLY A 16 -5.94 -6.37 9.07
CA GLY A 16 -6.18 -7.41 8.06
C GLY A 16 -6.28 -6.85 6.66
N TRP A 17 -7.26 -6.01 6.39
CA TRP A 17 -7.45 -5.33 5.11
C TRP A 17 -7.29 -3.83 5.29
N TYR A 18 -6.77 -3.17 4.27
CA TYR A 18 -6.84 -1.72 4.14
C TYR A 18 -7.56 -1.37 2.85
N PHE A 19 -8.06 -0.14 2.75
CA PHE A 19 -8.77 0.32 1.56
C PHE A 19 -7.93 1.40 0.88
N LEU A 20 -7.78 1.25 -0.43
CA LEU A 20 -6.98 2.17 -1.24
C LEU A 20 -7.92 2.98 -2.12
N ALA A 21 -7.86 4.31 -1.94
CA ALA A 21 -8.61 5.25 -2.75
C ALA A 21 -7.72 5.84 -3.83
N SER A 22 -8.27 5.97 -5.03
CA SER A 22 -7.60 6.59 -6.17
C SER A 22 -8.61 7.42 -6.97
N VAL A 23 -8.12 8.12 -7.98
CA VAL A 23 -8.95 8.95 -8.84
C VAL A 23 -8.87 8.41 -10.26
N ASP A 24 -10.03 8.26 -10.90
CA ASP A 24 -10.15 7.80 -12.28
C ASP A 24 -11.02 8.81 -13.04
N GLU A 25 -10.39 9.65 -13.87
CA GLU A 25 -11.07 10.68 -14.65
C GLU A 25 -12.01 11.56 -13.79
N GLY A 26 -11.50 11.99 -12.63
CA GLY A 26 -12.23 12.83 -11.69
C GLY A 26 -13.18 12.09 -10.77
N ALA A 27 -13.35 10.77 -10.93
CA ALA A 27 -14.21 9.96 -10.07
C ALA A 27 -13.38 9.26 -9.00
N ALA A 28 -13.87 9.26 -7.77
CA ALA A 28 -13.23 8.53 -6.69
C ALA A 28 -13.47 7.02 -6.86
N ARG A 29 -12.41 6.24 -6.65
CA ARG A 29 -12.46 4.77 -6.66
C ARG A 29 -11.85 4.25 -5.37
N VAL A 30 -12.45 3.20 -4.79
CA VAL A 30 -11.93 2.58 -3.57
C VAL A 30 -12.04 1.06 -3.68
N ARG A 31 -11.04 0.35 -3.18
CA ARG A 31 -11.01 -1.11 -3.18
C ARG A 31 -10.22 -1.63 -1.99
N PRO A 32 -10.53 -2.85 -1.51
CA PRO A 32 -9.73 -3.47 -0.46
C PRO A 32 -8.41 -4.00 -1.03
N MET A 33 -7.35 -3.90 -0.22
CA MET A 33 -6.02 -4.37 -0.53
C MET A 33 -5.45 -5.08 0.69
N GLY A 34 -4.55 -6.04 0.49
CA GLY A 34 -4.00 -6.83 1.59
C GLY A 34 -2.49 -6.77 1.75
N PHE A 35 -1.76 -6.37 0.71
CA PHE A 35 -0.29 -6.39 0.77
C PHE A 35 0.28 -5.07 1.22
N CYS A 36 1.17 -5.11 2.22
CA CYS A 36 2.12 -4.03 2.49
C CYS A 36 3.34 -4.63 3.17
N ALA A 37 4.52 -4.06 2.88
CA ALA A 37 5.77 -4.53 3.44
C ALA A 37 6.78 -3.39 3.50
N VAL A 38 7.59 -3.36 4.56
CA VAL A 38 8.76 -2.49 4.62
C VAL A 38 9.96 -3.33 4.17
N LEU A 39 10.63 -2.86 3.13
CA LEU A 39 11.76 -3.59 2.54
C LEU A 39 13.09 -3.04 3.05
N SER A 40 14.19 -3.65 2.61
CA SER A 40 15.54 -3.31 3.07
C SER A 40 15.93 -1.88 2.75
N ASP A 41 15.32 -1.26 1.73
CA ASP A 41 15.54 0.16 1.41
C ASP A 41 14.82 1.11 2.38
N GLY A 42 14.09 0.59 3.36
CA GLY A 42 13.35 1.36 4.36
C GLY A 42 12.01 1.88 3.89
N ARG A 43 11.65 1.67 2.63
CA ARG A 43 10.36 2.13 2.08
C ARG A 43 9.24 1.18 2.42
N LEU A 44 8.05 1.76 2.55
CA LEU A 44 6.81 1.01 2.72
C LEU A 44 6.19 0.79 1.34
N TYR A 45 6.08 -0.48 0.94
CA TYR A 45 5.54 -0.86 -0.35
C TYR A 45 4.12 -1.37 -0.22
N PHE A 46 3.30 -0.98 -1.18
CA PHE A 46 1.99 -1.51 -1.48
C PHE A 46 2.08 -2.18 -2.86
N GLY A 47 1.01 -2.79 -3.32
CA GLY A 47 1.05 -3.33 -4.67
C GLY A 47 -0.21 -4.09 -5.05
N MET A 48 -0.31 -4.37 -6.34
CA MET A 48 -1.41 -5.14 -6.93
C MET A 48 -0.91 -5.82 -8.20
N GLY A 49 -1.73 -6.70 -8.77
CA GLY A 49 -1.43 -7.22 -10.10
C GLY A 49 -1.46 -6.12 -11.14
N SER A 50 -0.50 -6.15 -12.04
CA SER A 50 -0.40 -5.13 -13.11
C SER A 50 -1.56 -5.20 -14.10
N ASP A 51 -2.28 -6.32 -14.12
CA ASP A 51 -3.47 -6.53 -14.96
C ASP A 51 -4.73 -5.86 -14.40
N LYS A 52 -4.69 -5.40 -13.14
CA LYS A 52 -5.85 -4.76 -12.51
C LYS A 52 -6.08 -3.36 -13.07
N ARG A 53 -7.37 -2.99 -13.21
CA ARG A 53 -7.72 -1.63 -13.66
C ARG A 53 -7.15 -0.55 -12.75
N CYS A 54 -7.13 -0.83 -11.43
CA CYS A 54 -6.59 0.15 -10.47
C CYS A 54 -5.11 0.43 -10.70
N CYS A 55 -4.34 -0.52 -11.19
CA CYS A 55 -2.94 -0.29 -11.50
C CYS A 55 -2.78 0.82 -12.56
N LYS A 56 -3.54 0.73 -13.66
CA LYS A 56 -3.51 1.76 -14.70
C LYS A 56 -4.07 3.08 -14.20
N GLN A 57 -5.16 3.06 -13.44
CA GLN A 57 -5.74 4.28 -12.87
C GLN A 57 -4.72 5.03 -12.02
N ILE A 58 -3.97 4.32 -11.18
CA ILE A 58 -2.96 4.92 -10.31
C ILE A 58 -1.74 5.40 -11.12
N GLN A 59 -1.36 4.70 -12.19
CA GLN A 59 -0.31 5.18 -13.07
C GLN A 59 -0.70 6.50 -13.75
N ASP A 60 -1.95 6.63 -14.15
CA ASP A 60 -2.46 7.82 -14.83
C ASP A 60 -2.71 8.99 -13.86
N ALA A 61 -3.15 8.68 -12.62
CA ALA A 61 -3.44 9.67 -11.58
C ALA A 61 -2.85 9.14 -10.25
N PRO A 62 -1.58 9.46 -9.95
CA PRO A 62 -0.85 8.76 -8.90
C PRO A 62 -1.16 9.18 -7.46
N GLN A 63 -2.01 10.17 -7.24
CA GLN A 63 -2.42 10.53 -5.87
C GLN A 63 -3.34 9.47 -5.31
N VAL A 64 -2.96 8.89 -4.17
CA VAL A 64 -3.72 7.83 -3.53
C VAL A 64 -3.82 8.06 -2.03
N GLU A 65 -4.81 7.42 -1.41
CA GLU A 65 -4.95 7.40 0.03
C GLU A 65 -5.34 6.00 0.48
N VAL A 66 -4.68 5.54 1.54
CA VAL A 66 -4.96 4.26 2.18
C VAL A 66 -5.62 4.54 3.53
N CYS A 67 -6.64 3.75 3.86
CA CYS A 67 -7.29 3.83 5.17
C CYS A 67 -7.56 2.44 5.71
N ALA A 68 -7.30 2.25 7.00
CA ALA A 68 -7.66 1.04 7.72
C ALA A 68 -8.15 1.39 9.13
N CYS A 69 -9.12 0.62 9.62
CA CYS A 69 -9.73 0.86 10.91
C CYS A 69 -9.58 -0.39 11.78
N SER A 70 -9.13 -0.20 13.02
CA SER A 70 -9.00 -1.28 13.99
C SER A 70 -10.35 -1.65 14.62
N ALA A 71 -10.38 -2.79 15.33
CA ALA A 71 -11.55 -3.20 16.08
C ALA A 71 -11.91 -2.18 17.19
N ASP A 72 -10.93 -1.42 17.66
CA ASP A 72 -11.14 -0.38 18.67
C ASP A 72 -11.66 0.93 18.07
N LYS A 73 -11.99 0.93 16.77
CA LYS A 73 -12.50 2.11 16.04
C LYS A 73 -11.50 3.25 15.99
N GLU A 74 -10.22 2.92 15.92
CA GLU A 74 -9.14 3.86 15.61
C GLU A 74 -8.71 3.61 14.19
N TRP A 75 -8.41 4.66 13.43
CA TRP A 75 -8.08 4.46 12.02
C TRP A 75 -6.88 5.29 11.59
N LEU A 76 -6.17 4.72 10.63
CA LEU A 76 -4.99 5.32 10.04
C LEU A 76 -5.29 5.70 8.60
N ARG A 77 -4.93 6.91 8.21
CA ARG A 77 -4.95 7.34 6.80
C ARG A 77 -3.52 7.63 6.38
N VAL A 78 -3.14 7.08 5.24
CA VAL A 78 -1.80 7.28 4.66
C VAL A 78 -2.00 7.71 3.22
N ARG A 79 -1.44 8.85 2.84
CA ARG A 79 -1.62 9.39 1.50
C ARG A 79 -0.30 9.84 0.91
N GLY A 80 -0.26 9.92 -0.40
CA GLY A 80 0.91 10.39 -1.13
C GLY A 80 0.81 10.09 -2.61
N LYS A 81 1.91 10.28 -3.29
CA LYS A 81 2.02 10.02 -4.72
C LYS A 81 2.62 8.63 -4.93
N ALA A 82 1.90 7.77 -5.61
CA ALA A 82 2.38 6.41 -5.91
C ALA A 82 3.52 6.45 -6.92
N VAL A 83 4.60 5.73 -6.60
CA VAL A 83 5.75 5.56 -7.49
C VAL A 83 5.97 4.07 -7.67
N PHE A 84 5.68 3.56 -8.85
CA PHE A 84 5.85 2.14 -9.15
C PHE A 84 7.32 1.80 -9.34
N SER A 85 7.70 0.63 -8.86
CA SER A 85 9.06 0.13 -8.98
C SER A 85 9.09 -1.06 -9.92
N ASP A 86 10.01 -1.04 -10.87
CA ASP A 86 10.30 -2.18 -11.74
C ASP A 86 11.64 -2.84 -11.40
N ASP A 87 12.24 -2.47 -10.26
CA ASP A 87 13.51 -3.02 -9.82
C ASP A 87 13.38 -4.50 -9.47
N PRO A 88 14.13 -5.39 -10.15
CA PRO A 88 14.08 -6.83 -9.85
C PRO A 88 14.45 -7.17 -8.40
N ALA A 89 15.31 -6.37 -7.77
CA ALA A 89 15.69 -6.61 -6.37
C ALA A 89 14.52 -6.38 -5.43
N VAL A 90 13.67 -5.38 -5.71
CA VAL A 90 12.45 -5.12 -4.95
C VAL A 90 11.49 -6.32 -5.07
N MET A 91 11.28 -6.79 -6.30
CA MET A 91 10.42 -7.95 -6.56
C MET A 91 10.90 -9.19 -5.84
N GLU A 92 12.20 -9.46 -5.90
CA GLU A 92 12.77 -10.65 -5.25
C GLU A 92 12.59 -10.59 -3.74
N GLU A 93 12.80 -9.43 -3.14
CA GLU A 93 12.63 -9.27 -1.70
C GLU A 93 11.17 -9.46 -1.28
N ILE A 94 10.22 -8.93 -2.06
CA ILE A 94 8.78 -9.11 -1.81
C ILE A 94 8.43 -10.60 -1.88
N PHE A 95 8.86 -11.30 -2.92
CA PHE A 95 8.54 -12.71 -3.11
C PHE A 95 9.22 -13.60 -2.07
N ALA A 96 10.43 -13.24 -1.62
CA ALA A 96 11.11 -13.98 -0.56
C ALA A 96 10.32 -13.95 0.76
N GLY A 97 9.60 -12.86 1.00
CA GLY A 97 8.77 -12.70 2.21
C GLY A 97 7.31 -13.07 2.03
N ASN A 98 6.88 -13.50 0.83
CA ASN A 98 5.47 -13.77 0.58
C ASN A 98 5.30 -14.87 -0.48
N GLU A 99 5.16 -16.10 0.01
CA GLU A 99 5.03 -17.27 -0.85
C GLU A 99 3.77 -17.25 -1.71
N PHE A 100 2.68 -16.70 -1.18
CA PHE A 100 1.43 -16.58 -1.94
C PHE A 100 1.63 -15.70 -3.18
N LEU A 101 2.29 -14.56 -3.02
CA LEU A 101 2.57 -13.66 -4.15
C LEU A 101 3.56 -14.30 -5.13
N ARG A 102 4.56 -15.01 -4.63
CA ARG A 102 5.52 -15.71 -5.50
C ARG A 102 4.81 -16.69 -6.43
N LYS A 103 3.86 -17.44 -5.90
CA LYS A 103 3.10 -18.42 -6.70
C LYS A 103 2.14 -17.74 -7.67
N LYS A 104 1.41 -16.74 -7.20
CA LYS A 104 0.41 -16.05 -8.02
C LYS A 104 1.05 -15.31 -9.20
N TYR A 105 2.21 -14.72 -8.98
CA TYR A 105 2.91 -13.92 -9.98
C TYR A 105 4.17 -14.63 -10.50
N SER A 106 4.13 -15.95 -10.58
CA SER A 106 5.21 -16.76 -11.14
C SER A 106 5.27 -16.57 -12.67
N PRO A 107 6.42 -16.87 -13.30
CA PRO A 107 6.52 -16.81 -14.76
C PRO A 107 5.46 -17.67 -15.47
N GLU A 108 5.10 -18.81 -14.88
CA GLU A 108 4.10 -19.72 -15.44
C GLU A 108 2.69 -19.12 -15.45
N SER A 109 2.38 -18.23 -14.51
CA SER A 109 1.05 -17.63 -14.43
C SER A 109 0.80 -16.59 -15.52
N GLY A 110 1.87 -15.99 -16.07
CA GLY A 110 1.76 -14.88 -17.01
C GLY A 110 1.33 -13.56 -16.36
N LEU A 111 1.09 -13.54 -15.06
CA LEU A 111 0.70 -12.35 -14.31
C LEU A 111 1.92 -11.69 -13.69
N LYS A 112 1.90 -10.37 -13.59
CA LYS A 112 2.98 -9.58 -12.98
C LYS A 112 2.45 -8.79 -11.80
N PHE A 113 3.26 -8.70 -10.75
CA PHE A 113 2.97 -7.85 -9.60
C PHE A 113 3.54 -6.45 -9.82
N ALA A 114 2.79 -5.42 -9.42
CA ALA A 114 3.19 -4.02 -9.56
C ALA A 114 3.32 -3.40 -8.18
N PRO A 115 4.52 -3.40 -7.57
CA PRO A 115 4.73 -2.74 -6.28
C PRO A 115 4.92 -1.24 -6.47
N PHE A 116 4.46 -0.48 -5.47
CA PHE A 116 4.70 0.96 -5.43
C PHE A 116 4.91 1.43 -3.99
N TYR A 117 5.60 2.54 -3.84
CA TYR A 117 5.72 3.26 -2.57
C TYR A 117 5.16 4.67 -2.76
N LEU A 118 5.04 5.43 -1.66
CA LEU A 118 4.46 6.77 -1.72
C LEU A 118 5.55 7.83 -1.54
N GLU A 119 5.61 8.75 -2.49
CA GLU A 119 6.36 10.00 -2.38
C GLU A 119 5.54 11.04 -1.64
N ASP A 120 6.22 11.90 -0.87
CA ASP A 120 5.57 12.96 -0.09
C ASP A 120 4.48 12.40 0.82
N MET A 121 4.79 11.26 1.44
CA MET A 121 3.84 10.54 2.26
C MET A 121 3.46 11.31 3.52
N GLU A 122 2.16 11.37 3.80
CA GLU A 122 1.60 11.86 5.05
C GLU A 122 0.76 10.76 5.68
N ALA A 123 0.77 10.70 7.00
CA ALA A 123 -0.03 9.72 7.72
C ALA A 123 -0.58 10.33 9.00
N ASP A 124 -1.88 10.11 9.27
CA ASP A 124 -2.53 10.56 10.49
C ASP A 124 -3.33 9.43 11.13
N TYR A 125 -3.25 9.36 12.46
CA TYR A 125 -3.91 8.36 13.28
C TYR A 125 -5.05 9.02 14.04
N ASN A 126 -6.25 8.47 13.95
CA ASN A 126 -7.48 9.11 14.39
C ASN A 126 -8.25 8.25 15.37
N LYS A 127 -8.93 8.88 16.31
CA LYS A 127 -9.77 8.22 17.30
C LYS A 127 -11.19 8.80 17.30
N MET A 128 -12.11 8.06 17.87
CA MET A 128 -13.53 8.44 17.92
C MET A 128 -13.78 9.68 18.78
N ASP A 129 -12.87 10.02 19.70
CA ASP A 129 -12.99 11.23 20.51
C ASP A 129 -12.63 12.52 19.76
N GLY A 130 -12.28 12.40 18.48
CA GLY A 130 -11.88 13.52 17.63
C GLY A 130 -10.40 13.83 17.67
N SER A 131 -9.60 13.12 18.47
CA SER A 131 -8.16 13.34 18.47
C SER A 131 -7.53 12.81 17.20
N CYS A 132 -6.47 13.50 16.76
CA CYS A 132 -5.73 13.15 15.57
C CYS A 132 -4.25 13.32 15.85
N GLU A 133 -3.47 12.28 15.57
CA GLU A 133 -2.03 12.28 15.79
C GLU A 133 -1.36 12.16 14.42
N LYS A 134 -0.47 13.08 14.11
CA LYS A 134 0.29 13.03 12.86
C LYS A 134 1.47 12.07 13.03
N TRP A 135 1.52 11.03 12.20
CA TRP A 135 2.62 10.06 12.22
C TRP A 135 3.72 10.40 11.22
N VAL A 136 3.34 11.02 10.10
CA VAL A 136 4.32 11.47 9.08
C VAL A 136 3.85 12.79 8.48
#